data_6435737915626d3f95222df98ba93c55
#
_entry.id   6435737915626d3f95222df98ba93c55
#
_cell.length_a   1.000
_cell.length_b   1.000
_cell.length_c   1.000
_cell.angle_alpha   90.00
_cell.angle_beta   90.00
_cell.angle_gamma   90.00
#
_symmetry.space_group_name_H-M   'P 1'
#
loop_
_entity.id
_entity.type
_entity.pdbx_description
1 polymer ?
#
loop_
_entity_poly.entity_id
_entity_poly.type
_entity_poly.pdbx_seq_one_letter_code
_entity_poly.pdbx_strand_id
1 'polypeptide(L)'
;MECDLGHLLFQVLKAYFCRFQISRIALIATLRRWAGLGLGLLFGCSPSPTQEGPAETVSIRVVATTSLAADLARSVLPEVFVVEGLMGPGTDPHLYKSTQGDLKALREADALVHTGLQLEGKLGQIFEKQRSEKPVSRLSDGIPVSALIKSSGFADGYDPHFWMDPQRWADAAAQLSQDFQKAYPEHAQSIEARFQRYRAELEALDREVETAVAGLPDSARWLVTTHDAFNYFGKRYGIQVRSLQGFSTAADFGVKDVRDLVDFVIAQNIAAVFVENIVSSRSLDAVVEGCRSKGFILNLGSSLYTDALGPTGAEADTYLKMIRVNTRSIVHALQSPSIES
;
A
#
# COMPACT_ATOMS: atom_id res chain seq x y z
N MET A 1 -3.02 2.06 -60.72
CA MET A 1 -3.88 3.25 -60.86
C MET A 1 -4.92 3.16 -59.78
N GLU A 2 -4.60 3.50 -58.56
CA GLU A 2 -5.55 3.67 -57.48
C GLU A 2 -5.55 5.15 -57.09
N CYS A 3 -6.65 5.80 -57.41
CA CYS A 3 -6.86 7.22 -57.15
C CYS A 3 -7.20 7.45 -55.68
N ASP A 4 -6.46 8.32 -55.05
CA ASP A 4 -6.53 8.78 -53.69
C ASP A 4 -7.84 9.53 -53.39
N LEU A 5 -8.83 8.82 -52.86
CA LEU A 5 -10.14 9.39 -52.44
C LEU A 5 -10.04 10.12 -51.11
N GLY A 6 -8.97 9.95 -50.35
CA GLY A 6 -8.79 10.54 -49.04
C GLY A 6 -8.49 12.04 -49.04
N HIS A 7 -7.80 12.50 -50.08
CA HIS A 7 -7.40 13.90 -50.18
C HIS A 7 -8.54 14.83 -50.61
N LEU A 8 -9.53 14.30 -51.35
CA LEU A 8 -10.70 15.05 -51.82
C LEU A 8 -11.72 15.31 -50.69
N LEU A 9 -11.88 14.35 -49.76
CA LEU A 9 -12.79 14.49 -48.63
C LEU A 9 -12.30 15.54 -47.59
N PHE A 10 -11.00 15.66 -47.44
CA PHE A 10 -10.40 16.61 -46.50
C PHE A 10 -10.49 18.08 -46.98
N GLN A 11 -10.47 18.32 -48.25
CA GLN A 11 -10.60 19.64 -48.84
C GLN A 11 -12.07 20.15 -48.78
N VAL A 12 -13.08 19.26 -48.93
CA VAL A 12 -14.49 19.61 -48.85
C VAL A 12 -14.94 19.94 -47.42
N LEU A 13 -14.39 19.26 -46.40
CA LEU A 13 -14.70 19.53 -45.00
C LEU A 13 -14.10 20.87 -44.50
N LYS A 14 -12.92 21.27 -45.01
CA LYS A 14 -12.33 22.57 -44.67
C LYS A 14 -13.13 23.77 -45.24
N ALA A 15 -13.77 23.61 -46.41
CA ALA A 15 -14.56 24.66 -47.01
C ALA A 15 -15.92 24.86 -46.32
N TYR A 16 -16.47 23.82 -45.70
CA TYR A 16 -17.74 23.91 -44.93
C TYR A 16 -17.56 24.58 -43.57
N PHE A 17 -16.42 24.40 -42.90
CA PHE A 17 -16.15 24.98 -41.58
C PHE A 17 -15.84 26.49 -41.61
N CYS A 18 -15.33 27.00 -42.72
CA CYS A 18 -15.04 28.45 -42.87
C CYS A 18 -16.27 29.31 -43.16
N ARG A 19 -17.40 28.70 -43.58
CA ARG A 19 -18.62 29.45 -43.99
C ARG A 19 -19.59 29.67 -42.83
N PHE A 20 -19.41 29.01 -41.70
CA PHE A 20 -20.32 29.09 -40.53
C PHE A 20 -19.89 30.10 -39.47
N GLN A 21 -18.67 30.66 -39.55
CA GLN A 21 -18.13 31.60 -38.54
C GLN A 21 -18.36 33.10 -38.89
N ILE A 22 -18.86 33.44 -40.08
CA ILE A 22 -19.05 34.86 -40.49
C ILE A 22 -20.47 35.36 -40.19
N SER A 23 -21.42 34.50 -39.80
CA SER A 23 -22.82 34.93 -39.59
C SER A 23 -23.19 35.35 -38.16
N ARG A 24 -22.28 35.30 -37.20
CA ARG A 24 -22.55 35.68 -35.79
C ARG A 24 -22.04 37.09 -35.38
N ILE A 25 -21.31 37.81 -36.20
CA ILE A 25 -20.76 39.12 -35.85
C ILE A 25 -21.64 40.30 -36.37
N ALA A 26 -22.60 40.05 -37.25
CA ALA A 26 -23.45 41.08 -37.85
C ALA A 26 -24.76 41.41 -37.10
N LEU A 27 -25.06 40.69 -35.97
CA LEU A 27 -26.36 40.86 -35.27
C LEU A 27 -26.27 41.64 -33.95
N ILE A 28 -25.12 42.19 -33.57
CA ILE A 28 -24.93 42.92 -32.29
C ILE A 28 -24.83 44.45 -32.50
N ALA A 29 -24.81 44.94 -33.72
CA ALA A 29 -24.53 46.39 -33.99
C ALA A 29 -25.78 47.27 -34.22
N THR A 30 -27.02 46.74 -34.19
CA THR A 30 -28.23 47.53 -34.57
C THR A 30 -29.26 47.77 -33.47
N LEU A 31 -28.96 47.52 -32.20
CA LEU A 31 -29.90 47.74 -31.08
C LEU A 31 -29.37 48.75 -30.04
N ARG A 32 -28.65 49.78 -30.46
CA ARG A 32 -28.25 50.93 -29.60
C ARG A 32 -28.65 52.26 -30.20
N ARG A 33 -29.96 52.52 -30.37
CA ARG A 33 -30.52 53.89 -30.52
C ARG A 33 -32.02 53.75 -30.34
N TRP A 34 -32.53 54.12 -29.19
CA TRP A 34 -33.84 54.57 -28.83
C TRP A 34 -34.13 54.13 -27.39
N ALA A 35 -33.79 55.02 -26.43
CA ALA A 35 -34.52 55.13 -25.18
C ALA A 35 -34.03 56.40 -24.45
N GLY A 36 -34.70 57.48 -24.72
CA GLY A 36 -34.70 58.64 -23.86
C GLY A 36 -36.05 58.71 -23.15
N LEU A 37 -35.99 59.10 -21.88
CA LEU A 37 -37.07 59.60 -21.02
C LEU A 37 -38.18 58.59 -20.61
N GLY A 38 -38.16 58.23 -19.34
CA GLY A 38 -39.25 57.62 -18.58
C GLY A 38 -38.85 57.54 -17.09
N LEU A 39 -39.05 58.65 -16.34
CA LEU A 39 -38.87 58.72 -14.89
C LEU A 39 -39.97 57.91 -14.21
N GLY A 40 -39.65 56.76 -13.53
CA GLY A 40 -40.59 55.96 -12.77
C GLY A 40 -39.88 55.27 -11.64
N LEU A 41 -40.03 55.80 -10.41
CA LEU A 41 -39.63 55.20 -9.18
C LEU A 41 -40.43 53.90 -8.93
N LEU A 42 -39.82 52.73 -9.16
CA LEU A 42 -40.27 51.48 -8.63
C LEU A 42 -39.16 50.84 -7.79
N PHE A 43 -39.42 50.76 -6.50
CA PHE A 43 -38.62 49.95 -5.57
C PHE A 43 -38.69 48.47 -6.05
N GLY A 44 -37.71 48.04 -6.83
CA GLY A 44 -37.50 46.65 -7.19
C GLY A 44 -36.61 45.99 -6.12
N CYS A 45 -37.14 45.04 -5.36
CA CYS A 45 -36.36 44.07 -4.65
C CYS A 45 -35.49 43.33 -5.63
N SER A 46 -34.18 43.62 -5.67
CA SER A 46 -33.21 42.78 -6.34
C SER A 46 -33.16 41.47 -5.56
N PRO A 47 -33.33 40.31 -6.21
CA PRO A 47 -33.01 39.05 -5.55
C PRO A 47 -31.50 39.08 -5.23
N SER A 48 -31.16 38.95 -3.96
CA SER A 48 -29.76 38.74 -3.54
C SER A 48 -29.21 37.55 -4.33
N PRO A 49 -27.98 37.61 -4.83
CA PRO A 49 -27.36 36.43 -5.39
C PRO A 49 -27.35 35.37 -4.31
N THR A 50 -28.05 34.28 -4.54
CA THR A 50 -27.92 33.05 -3.75
C THR A 50 -26.44 32.73 -3.77
N GLN A 51 -25.73 32.93 -2.65
CA GLN A 51 -24.44 32.32 -2.43
C GLN A 51 -24.69 30.82 -2.54
N GLU A 52 -24.32 30.22 -3.64
CA GLU A 52 -24.09 28.78 -3.70
C GLU A 52 -23.06 28.50 -2.61
N GLY A 53 -23.49 27.89 -1.51
CA GLY A 53 -22.60 27.36 -0.50
C GLY A 53 -21.57 26.46 -1.21
N PRO A 54 -20.37 26.31 -0.65
CA PRO A 54 -19.41 25.40 -1.21
C PRO A 54 -20.10 24.06 -1.48
N ALA A 55 -20.08 23.61 -2.72
CA ALA A 55 -20.64 22.31 -3.10
C ALA A 55 -20.07 21.29 -2.11
N GLU A 56 -20.91 20.60 -1.36
CA GLU A 56 -20.48 19.49 -0.52
C GLU A 56 -19.74 18.52 -1.44
N THR A 57 -18.43 18.49 -1.32
CA THR A 57 -17.62 17.50 -2.01
C THR A 57 -17.99 16.16 -1.44
N VAL A 58 -18.81 15.40 -2.18
CA VAL A 58 -19.21 14.04 -1.82
C VAL A 58 -17.92 13.22 -1.69
N SER A 59 -17.54 12.89 -0.47
CA SER A 59 -16.38 12.05 -0.20
C SER A 59 -16.75 10.57 -0.38
N ILE A 60 -15.85 9.81 -0.99
CA ILE A 60 -15.98 8.36 -1.17
C ILE A 60 -15.27 7.67 0.00
N ARG A 61 -16.02 6.93 0.79
CA ARG A 61 -15.48 6.23 1.98
C ARG A 61 -14.86 4.90 1.56
N VAL A 62 -13.57 4.74 1.81
CA VAL A 62 -12.81 3.51 1.57
C VAL A 62 -12.40 2.90 2.90
N VAL A 63 -12.75 1.65 3.13
CA VAL A 63 -12.28 0.90 4.30
C VAL A 63 -11.21 -0.10 3.88
N ALA A 64 -10.06 -0.02 4.52
CA ALA A 64 -8.93 -0.93 4.34
C ALA A 64 -8.72 -1.80 5.58
N THR A 65 -8.24 -3.03 5.41
CA THR A 65 -8.01 -3.96 6.54
C THR A 65 -6.86 -3.53 7.42
N THR A 66 -5.65 -3.52 6.88
CA THR A 66 -4.40 -3.27 7.62
C THR A 66 -3.95 -1.82 7.48
N SER A 67 -3.05 -1.37 8.38
CA SER A 67 -2.41 -0.06 8.25
C SER A 67 -1.60 0.06 6.95
N LEU A 68 -1.01 -1.02 6.47
CA LEU A 68 -0.31 -1.11 5.19
C LEU A 68 -1.25 -0.90 4.00
N ALA A 69 -2.38 -1.63 3.97
CA ALA A 69 -3.39 -1.47 2.92
C ALA A 69 -4.00 -0.05 2.91
N ALA A 70 -4.20 0.53 4.10
CA ALA A 70 -4.68 1.90 4.23
C ALA A 70 -3.67 2.94 3.73
N ASP A 71 -2.37 2.75 4.02
CA ASP A 71 -1.28 3.63 3.52
C ASP A 71 -1.18 3.56 2.00
N LEU A 72 -1.25 2.35 1.42
CA LEU A 72 -1.27 2.16 -0.02
C LEU A 72 -2.45 2.90 -0.66
N ALA A 73 -3.65 2.71 -0.12
CA ALA A 73 -4.84 3.37 -0.64
C ALA A 73 -4.70 4.90 -0.58
N ARG A 74 -4.21 5.48 0.51
CA ARG A 74 -3.94 6.93 0.62
C ARG A 74 -2.86 7.42 -0.35
N SER A 75 -1.90 6.58 -0.68
CA SER A 75 -0.82 6.92 -1.63
C SER A 75 -1.31 6.97 -3.07
N VAL A 76 -2.20 6.05 -3.46
CA VAL A 76 -2.69 5.88 -4.84
C VAL A 76 -3.98 6.65 -5.12
N LEU A 77 -4.89 6.75 -4.13
CA LEU A 77 -6.19 7.38 -4.34
C LEU A 77 -6.14 8.90 -4.07
N PRO A 78 -6.84 9.74 -4.85
CA PRO A 78 -6.97 11.17 -4.60
C PRO A 78 -7.80 11.49 -3.35
N GLU A 79 -7.71 12.72 -2.86
CA GLU A 79 -8.25 13.16 -1.57
C GLU A 79 -9.78 13.03 -1.43
N VAL A 80 -10.51 12.93 -2.55
CA VAL A 80 -11.95 12.64 -2.52
C VAL A 80 -12.25 11.27 -1.88
N PHE A 81 -11.28 10.34 -1.89
CA PHE A 81 -11.37 9.06 -1.23
C PHE A 81 -10.87 9.17 0.21
N VAL A 82 -11.79 9.09 1.16
CA VAL A 82 -11.48 9.11 2.59
C VAL A 82 -11.20 7.68 3.05
N VAL A 83 -9.94 7.38 3.34
CA VAL A 83 -9.48 6.02 3.69
C VAL A 83 -9.42 5.82 5.18
N GLU A 84 -10.22 4.87 5.69
CA GLU A 84 -10.21 4.36 7.06
C GLU A 84 -9.52 2.98 7.11
N GLY A 85 -8.54 2.81 8.01
CA GLY A 85 -7.93 1.51 8.30
C GLY A 85 -8.58 0.88 9.53
N LEU A 86 -9.02 -0.39 9.45
CA LEU A 86 -9.63 -1.09 10.59
C LEU A 86 -8.58 -1.48 11.64
N MET A 87 -7.42 -1.95 11.17
CA MET A 87 -6.31 -2.32 12.04
C MET A 87 -5.34 -1.15 12.14
N GLY A 88 -5.21 -0.61 13.34
CA GLY A 88 -4.30 0.50 13.62
C GLY A 88 -2.82 0.07 13.63
N PRO A 89 -1.92 1.03 13.88
CA PRO A 89 -0.50 0.75 14.01
C PRO A 89 -0.21 -0.33 15.06
N GLY A 90 0.74 -1.24 14.75
CA GLY A 90 1.13 -2.32 15.66
C GLY A 90 0.08 -3.42 15.88
N THR A 91 -1.03 -3.40 15.13
CA THR A 91 -2.05 -4.45 15.23
C THR A 91 -1.67 -5.64 14.37
N ASP A 92 -1.64 -6.82 14.98
CA ASP A 92 -1.37 -8.09 14.32
C ASP A 92 -2.58 -8.56 13.48
N PRO A 93 -2.48 -8.64 12.15
CA PRO A 93 -3.59 -9.04 11.28
C PRO A 93 -3.93 -10.52 11.37
N HIS A 94 -2.97 -11.39 11.75
CA HIS A 94 -3.19 -12.83 11.89
C HIS A 94 -4.10 -13.16 13.07
N LEU A 95 -4.06 -12.35 14.12
CA LEU A 95 -4.83 -12.55 15.37
C LEU A 95 -6.02 -11.60 15.47
N TYR A 96 -6.21 -10.71 14.50
CA TYR A 96 -7.25 -9.70 14.58
C TYR A 96 -8.66 -10.28 14.60
N LYS A 97 -9.45 -9.82 15.55
CA LYS A 97 -10.88 -10.17 15.68
C LYS A 97 -11.72 -8.93 15.40
N SER A 98 -12.52 -9.01 14.33
CA SER A 98 -13.40 -7.90 13.95
C SER A 98 -14.39 -7.56 15.06
N THR A 99 -14.59 -6.27 15.27
CA THR A 99 -15.55 -5.69 16.21
C THR A 99 -16.88 -5.36 15.55
N GLN A 100 -17.89 -5.01 16.34
CA GLN A 100 -19.16 -4.48 15.81
C GLN A 100 -18.94 -3.14 15.06
N GLY A 101 -17.97 -2.33 15.51
CA GLY A 101 -17.56 -1.10 14.83
C GLY A 101 -17.05 -1.35 13.43
N ASP A 102 -16.18 -2.36 13.26
CA ASP A 102 -15.65 -2.74 11.94
C ASP A 102 -16.76 -3.19 10.99
N LEU A 103 -17.69 -4.03 11.48
CA LEU A 103 -18.83 -4.46 10.67
C LEU A 103 -19.74 -3.30 10.26
N LYS A 104 -19.86 -2.27 11.10
CA LYS A 104 -20.56 -1.03 10.75
C LYS A 104 -19.79 -0.26 9.69
N ALA A 105 -18.48 -0.04 9.87
CA ALA A 105 -17.62 0.66 8.90
C ALA A 105 -17.68 -0.03 7.52
N LEU A 106 -17.61 -1.38 7.47
CA LEU A 106 -17.73 -2.16 6.23
C LEU A 106 -19.07 -1.94 5.52
N ARG A 107 -20.18 -1.88 6.24
CA ARG A 107 -21.50 -1.62 5.63
C ARG A 107 -21.63 -0.21 5.06
N GLU A 108 -21.04 0.77 5.75
CA GLU A 108 -21.14 2.18 5.39
C GLU A 108 -20.07 2.63 4.37
N ALA A 109 -19.09 1.79 4.06
CA ALA A 109 -18.08 2.05 3.06
C ALA A 109 -18.63 1.98 1.65
N ASP A 110 -18.12 2.85 0.76
CA ASP A 110 -18.40 2.83 -0.69
C ASP A 110 -17.47 1.84 -1.41
N ALA A 111 -16.26 1.61 -0.89
CA ALA A 111 -15.30 0.64 -1.43
C ALA A 111 -14.45 0.02 -0.32
N LEU A 112 -13.89 -1.15 -0.60
CA LEU A 112 -13.10 -1.94 0.34
C LEU A 112 -11.74 -2.32 -0.25
N VAL A 113 -10.72 -2.41 0.63
CA VAL A 113 -9.35 -2.85 0.28
C VAL A 113 -8.86 -3.85 1.32
N HIS A 114 -8.35 -4.99 0.88
CA HIS A 114 -7.72 -5.98 1.78
C HIS A 114 -6.49 -6.62 1.14
N THR A 115 -5.60 -7.16 1.98
CA THR A 115 -4.33 -7.73 1.52
C THR A 115 -4.53 -9.01 0.73
N GLY A 116 -5.29 -9.95 1.25
CA GLY A 116 -5.51 -11.27 0.64
C GLY A 116 -4.57 -12.35 1.16
N LEU A 117 -4.47 -13.47 0.45
CA LEU A 117 -3.65 -14.65 0.80
C LEU A 117 -3.91 -15.14 2.24
N GLN A 118 -5.15 -15.05 2.71
CA GLN A 118 -5.61 -15.46 4.06
C GLN A 118 -4.97 -14.69 5.23
N LEU A 119 -4.27 -13.59 5.00
CA LEU A 119 -3.65 -12.78 6.05
C LEU A 119 -4.67 -12.41 7.14
N GLU A 120 -5.81 -11.85 6.72
CA GLU A 120 -6.86 -11.36 7.62
C GLU A 120 -7.87 -12.46 8.01
N GLY A 121 -7.61 -13.69 7.63
CA GLY A 121 -8.43 -14.85 8.00
C GLY A 121 -9.93 -14.64 7.69
N LYS A 122 -10.79 -14.71 8.71
CA LYS A 122 -12.24 -14.55 8.57
C LYS A 122 -12.67 -13.18 8.07
N LEU A 123 -11.93 -12.12 8.41
CA LEU A 123 -12.26 -10.76 7.97
C LEU A 123 -12.09 -10.64 6.45
N GLY A 124 -11.03 -11.20 5.87
CA GLY A 124 -10.84 -11.25 4.41
C GLY A 124 -12.01 -11.94 3.70
N GLN A 125 -12.58 -13.00 4.27
CA GLN A 125 -13.77 -13.67 3.72
C GLN A 125 -15.02 -12.77 3.75
N ILE A 126 -15.15 -11.90 4.76
CA ILE A 126 -16.25 -10.91 4.82
C ILE A 126 -16.08 -9.90 3.69
N PHE A 127 -14.87 -9.42 3.44
CA PHE A 127 -14.57 -8.50 2.33
C PHE A 127 -14.95 -9.14 0.98
N GLU A 128 -14.55 -10.37 0.74
CA GLU A 128 -14.87 -11.09 -0.50
C GLU A 128 -16.39 -11.22 -0.75
N LYS A 129 -17.18 -11.41 0.29
CA LYS A 129 -18.65 -11.48 0.16
C LYS A 129 -19.27 -10.14 -0.26
N GLN A 130 -18.61 -9.02 -0.01
CA GLN A 130 -19.11 -7.69 -0.41
C GLN A 130 -18.86 -7.36 -1.89
N ARG A 131 -18.10 -8.17 -2.65
CA ARG A 131 -17.80 -7.94 -4.08
C ARG A 131 -19.04 -7.82 -4.98
N SER A 132 -20.15 -8.43 -4.58
CA SER A 132 -21.42 -8.32 -5.32
C SER A 132 -22.15 -7.01 -5.05
N GLU A 133 -21.80 -6.29 -4.00
CA GLU A 133 -22.51 -5.09 -3.53
C GLU A 133 -21.73 -3.80 -3.78
N LYS A 134 -20.38 -3.87 -3.67
CA LYS A 134 -19.51 -2.70 -3.81
C LYS A 134 -18.12 -3.09 -4.35
N PRO A 135 -17.34 -2.12 -4.85
CA PRO A 135 -15.95 -2.36 -5.27
C PRO A 135 -15.11 -2.92 -4.11
N VAL A 136 -14.41 -4.03 -4.36
CA VAL A 136 -13.45 -4.64 -3.42
C VAL A 136 -12.15 -4.89 -4.17
N SER A 137 -11.06 -4.27 -3.71
CA SER A 137 -9.70 -4.53 -4.20
C SER A 137 -8.99 -5.49 -3.25
N ARG A 138 -8.59 -6.65 -3.77
CA ARG A 138 -7.69 -7.59 -3.10
C ARG A 138 -6.30 -7.39 -3.66
N LEU A 139 -5.41 -6.85 -2.83
CA LEU A 139 -4.08 -6.42 -3.26
C LEU A 139 -3.23 -7.56 -3.83
N SER A 140 -3.36 -8.76 -3.29
CA SER A 140 -2.65 -9.95 -3.76
C SER A 140 -3.01 -10.40 -5.18
N ASP A 141 -4.15 -9.93 -5.75
CA ASP A 141 -4.53 -10.27 -7.13
C ASP A 141 -3.56 -9.68 -8.15
N GLY A 142 -2.85 -8.61 -7.80
CA GLY A 142 -1.82 -8.01 -8.63
C GLY A 142 -0.52 -8.80 -8.68
N ILE A 143 -0.29 -9.74 -7.75
CA ILE A 143 0.97 -10.46 -7.66
C ILE A 143 0.98 -11.64 -8.64
N PRO A 144 1.91 -11.71 -9.58
CA PRO A 144 2.03 -12.87 -10.46
C PRO A 144 2.20 -14.16 -9.65
N VAL A 145 1.46 -15.20 -9.97
CA VAL A 145 1.50 -16.49 -9.24
C VAL A 145 2.93 -17.07 -9.19
N SER A 146 3.73 -16.87 -10.24
CA SER A 146 5.14 -17.28 -10.30
C SER A 146 6.04 -16.52 -9.31
N ALA A 147 5.62 -15.35 -8.84
CA ALA A 147 6.34 -14.54 -7.86
C ALA A 147 5.96 -14.88 -6.42
N LEU A 148 4.80 -15.52 -6.21
CA LEU A 148 4.35 -15.95 -4.88
C LEU A 148 5.29 -17.01 -4.29
N ILE A 149 5.55 -16.90 -3.00
CA ILE A 149 6.33 -17.87 -2.24
C ILE A 149 5.36 -18.91 -1.67
N LYS A 150 5.61 -20.19 -1.97
CA LYS A 150 4.80 -21.28 -1.44
C LYS A 150 5.03 -21.48 0.07
N SER A 151 3.96 -21.71 0.79
CA SER A 151 3.96 -22.01 2.21
C SER A 151 2.94 -23.09 2.53
N SER A 152 3.29 -24.01 3.41
CA SER A 152 2.36 -25.00 3.96
C SER A 152 1.55 -24.47 5.15
N GLY A 153 1.88 -23.27 5.65
CA GLY A 153 1.26 -22.67 6.84
C GLY A 153 -0.07 -21.95 6.60
N PHE A 154 -0.43 -21.70 5.35
CA PHE A 154 -1.68 -21.01 4.98
C PHE A 154 -2.57 -21.88 4.11
N ALA A 155 -3.90 -21.67 4.23
CA ALA A 155 -4.89 -22.43 3.47
C ALA A 155 -4.68 -22.33 1.94
N ASP A 156 -4.25 -21.19 1.44
CA ASP A 156 -3.94 -20.96 0.01
C ASP A 156 -2.55 -21.49 -0.39
N GLY A 157 -1.76 -21.93 0.57
CA GLY A 157 -0.42 -22.45 0.32
C GLY A 157 0.62 -21.41 -0.09
N TYR A 158 0.38 -20.11 0.18
CA TYR A 158 1.30 -19.00 -0.12
C TYR A 158 1.56 -18.13 1.10
N ASP A 159 2.80 -17.61 1.17
CA ASP A 159 3.23 -16.59 2.12
C ASP A 159 2.55 -15.25 1.80
N PRO A 160 1.80 -14.63 2.74
CA PRO A 160 1.09 -13.40 2.49
C PRO A 160 1.95 -12.14 2.53
N HIS A 161 3.21 -12.21 3.01
CA HIS A 161 4.06 -11.04 3.32
C HIS A 161 4.74 -10.43 2.08
N PHE A 162 4.04 -10.39 0.94
CA PHE A 162 4.58 -9.89 -0.33
C PHE A 162 5.00 -8.42 -0.29
N TRP A 163 4.47 -7.62 0.64
CA TRP A 163 4.86 -6.22 0.83
C TRP A 163 6.32 -6.04 1.29
N MET A 164 6.98 -7.09 1.75
CA MET A 164 8.40 -7.03 2.08
C MET A 164 9.31 -6.94 0.84
N ASP A 165 8.75 -7.09 -0.36
CA ASP A 165 9.40 -6.80 -1.64
C ASP A 165 8.73 -5.57 -2.28
N PRO A 166 9.43 -4.42 -2.41
CA PRO A 166 8.88 -3.21 -3.02
C PRO A 166 8.35 -3.40 -4.44
N GLN A 167 8.88 -4.37 -5.21
CA GLN A 167 8.34 -4.67 -6.53
C GLN A 167 6.98 -5.36 -6.43
N ARG A 168 6.80 -6.29 -5.49
CA ARG A 168 5.50 -6.92 -5.24
C ARG A 168 4.49 -5.90 -4.70
N TRP A 169 4.97 -4.96 -3.87
CA TRP A 169 4.10 -3.86 -3.41
C TRP A 169 3.68 -2.92 -4.55
N ALA A 170 4.56 -2.71 -5.55
CA ALA A 170 4.19 -1.98 -6.77
C ALA A 170 3.15 -2.73 -7.62
N ASP A 171 3.22 -4.07 -7.69
CA ASP A 171 2.20 -4.89 -8.34
C ASP A 171 0.84 -4.76 -7.62
N ALA A 172 0.83 -4.77 -6.30
CA ALA A 172 -0.36 -4.54 -5.49
C ALA A 172 -0.94 -3.12 -5.68
N ALA A 173 -0.07 -2.11 -5.78
CA ALA A 173 -0.47 -0.74 -6.08
C ALA A 173 -1.10 -0.61 -7.48
N ALA A 174 -0.58 -1.33 -8.47
CA ALA A 174 -1.14 -1.39 -9.81
C ALA A 174 -2.53 -2.03 -9.80
N GLN A 175 -2.73 -3.11 -9.06
CA GLN A 175 -4.03 -3.75 -8.88
C GLN A 175 -5.06 -2.79 -8.29
N LEU A 176 -4.70 -2.14 -7.17
CA LEU A 176 -5.57 -1.14 -6.54
C LEU A 176 -5.95 -0.03 -7.51
N SER A 177 -4.97 0.51 -8.25
CA SER A 177 -5.18 1.56 -9.25
C SER A 177 -6.17 1.11 -10.32
N GLN A 178 -6.00 -0.08 -10.89
CA GLN A 178 -6.88 -0.65 -11.93
C GLN A 178 -8.31 -0.86 -11.42
N ASP A 179 -8.47 -1.43 -10.23
CA ASP A 179 -9.78 -1.69 -9.63
C ASP A 179 -10.55 -0.39 -9.41
N PHE A 180 -9.88 0.64 -8.87
CA PHE A 180 -10.51 1.92 -8.59
C PHE A 180 -10.74 2.77 -9.83
N GLN A 181 -9.88 2.72 -10.84
CA GLN A 181 -10.13 3.36 -12.12
C GLN A 181 -11.36 2.77 -12.83
N LYS A 182 -11.54 1.46 -12.72
CA LYS A 182 -12.71 0.76 -13.27
C LYS A 182 -13.99 1.11 -12.52
N ALA A 183 -13.92 1.20 -11.19
CA ALA A 183 -15.07 1.48 -10.33
C ALA A 183 -15.47 2.97 -10.37
N TYR A 184 -14.51 3.87 -10.54
CA TYR A 184 -14.66 5.33 -10.50
C TYR A 184 -13.99 5.99 -11.70
N PRO A 185 -14.54 5.81 -12.92
CA PRO A 185 -13.90 6.29 -14.16
C PRO A 185 -13.72 7.80 -14.22
N GLU A 186 -14.56 8.58 -13.50
CA GLU A 186 -14.44 10.03 -13.37
C GLU A 186 -13.14 10.46 -12.62
N HIS A 187 -12.57 9.58 -11.81
CA HIS A 187 -11.32 9.79 -11.08
C HIS A 187 -10.11 9.08 -11.71
N ALA A 188 -10.30 8.32 -12.80
CA ALA A 188 -9.30 7.45 -13.39
C ALA A 188 -7.97 8.16 -13.69
N GLN A 189 -8.00 9.35 -14.27
CA GLN A 189 -6.79 10.10 -14.61
C GLN A 189 -6.00 10.52 -13.36
N SER A 190 -6.68 10.95 -12.30
CA SER A 190 -6.02 11.35 -11.06
C SER A 190 -5.46 10.17 -10.28
N ILE A 191 -6.16 9.03 -10.28
CA ILE A 191 -5.69 7.76 -9.71
C ILE A 191 -4.42 7.31 -10.43
N GLU A 192 -4.44 7.28 -11.77
CA GLU A 192 -3.29 6.90 -12.58
C GLU A 192 -2.08 7.79 -12.32
N ALA A 193 -2.26 9.11 -12.30
CA ALA A 193 -1.17 10.04 -12.03
C ALA A 193 -0.54 9.84 -10.64
N ARG A 194 -1.34 9.54 -9.61
CA ARG A 194 -0.84 9.24 -8.26
C ARG A 194 -0.14 7.88 -8.21
N PHE A 195 -0.70 6.88 -8.85
CA PHE A 195 -0.09 5.55 -8.95
C PHE A 195 1.29 5.64 -9.61
N GLN A 196 1.44 6.32 -10.74
CA GLN A 196 2.73 6.45 -11.43
C GLN A 196 3.78 7.14 -10.56
N ARG A 197 3.40 8.16 -9.79
CA ARG A 197 4.30 8.81 -8.83
C ARG A 197 4.73 7.85 -7.73
N TYR A 198 3.76 7.15 -7.10
CA TYR A 198 4.06 6.21 -6.03
C TYR A 198 4.91 5.03 -6.52
N ARG A 199 4.64 4.55 -7.72
CA ARG A 199 5.48 3.53 -8.38
C ARG A 199 6.93 3.98 -8.54
N ALA A 200 7.16 5.21 -8.98
CA ALA A 200 8.52 5.75 -9.09
C ALA A 200 9.23 5.84 -7.72
N GLU A 201 8.49 6.17 -6.66
CA GLU A 201 9.00 6.17 -5.27
C GLU A 201 9.36 4.76 -4.81
N LEU A 202 8.56 3.74 -5.14
CA LEU A 202 8.84 2.33 -4.84
C LEU A 202 10.06 1.82 -5.60
N GLU A 203 10.21 2.18 -6.88
CA GLU A 203 11.39 1.83 -7.67
C GLU A 203 12.67 2.49 -7.13
N ALA A 204 12.59 3.71 -6.61
CA ALA A 204 13.70 4.37 -5.94
C ALA A 204 14.05 3.69 -4.62
N LEU A 205 13.04 3.35 -3.80
CA LEU A 205 13.20 2.60 -2.56
C LEU A 205 13.87 1.24 -2.79
N ASP A 206 13.42 0.49 -3.80
CA ASP A 206 14.00 -0.81 -4.16
C ASP A 206 15.51 -0.71 -4.42
N ARG A 207 15.94 0.30 -5.19
CA ARG A 207 17.36 0.57 -5.44
C ARG A 207 18.13 1.00 -4.18
N GLU A 208 17.51 1.79 -3.30
CA GLU A 208 18.10 2.17 -2.01
C GLU A 208 18.40 0.92 -1.16
N VAL A 209 17.42 0.01 -1.06
CA VAL A 209 17.55 -1.24 -0.28
C VAL A 209 18.60 -2.14 -0.92
N GLU A 210 18.56 -2.36 -2.23
CA GLU A 210 19.54 -3.18 -2.95
C GLU A 210 20.96 -2.68 -2.71
N THR A 211 21.18 -1.37 -2.79
CA THR A 211 22.50 -0.75 -2.54
C THR A 211 22.95 -0.96 -1.09
N ALA A 212 22.05 -0.77 -0.12
CA ALA A 212 22.38 -0.93 1.29
C ALA A 212 22.74 -2.38 1.63
N VAL A 213 21.99 -3.35 1.12
CA VAL A 213 22.21 -4.78 1.37
C VAL A 213 23.42 -5.32 0.61
N ALA A 214 23.74 -4.79 -0.57
CA ALA A 214 24.91 -5.20 -1.35
C ALA A 214 26.23 -5.00 -0.58
N GLY A 215 26.26 -4.06 0.36
CA GLY A 215 27.42 -3.83 1.24
C GLY A 215 27.63 -4.88 2.34
N LEU A 216 26.70 -5.83 2.53
CA LEU A 216 26.88 -6.90 3.51
C LEU A 216 27.76 -8.01 2.96
N PRO A 217 28.72 -8.53 3.75
CA PRO A 217 29.49 -9.71 3.39
C PRO A 217 28.58 -10.95 3.36
N ASP A 218 28.91 -11.96 2.55
CA ASP A 218 28.11 -13.18 2.42
C ASP A 218 27.91 -13.92 3.74
N SER A 219 28.90 -13.88 4.64
CA SER A 219 28.83 -14.47 5.99
C SER A 219 27.84 -13.79 6.91
N ALA A 220 27.43 -12.55 6.61
CA ALA A 220 26.48 -11.77 7.42
C ALA A 220 25.06 -11.73 6.81
N ARG A 221 24.76 -12.55 5.79
CA ARG A 221 23.47 -12.53 5.08
C ARG A 221 22.44 -13.47 5.70
N TRP A 222 22.34 -13.49 7.02
CA TRP A 222 21.31 -14.18 7.76
C TRP A 222 20.44 -13.20 8.55
N LEU A 223 19.14 -13.19 8.25
CA LEU A 223 18.14 -12.46 9.01
C LEU A 223 17.34 -13.43 9.86
N VAL A 224 17.46 -13.34 11.17
CA VAL A 224 16.74 -14.19 12.14
C VAL A 224 15.69 -13.35 12.85
N THR A 225 14.42 -13.79 12.77
CA THR A 225 13.25 -13.05 13.26
C THR A 225 12.37 -13.91 14.16
N THR A 226 11.37 -13.32 14.80
CA THR A 226 10.40 -14.07 15.61
C THR A 226 9.45 -14.87 14.72
N HIS A 227 8.78 -14.23 13.74
CA HIS A 227 7.92 -14.94 12.78
C HIS A 227 8.43 -14.77 11.34
N ASP A 228 7.91 -15.57 10.43
CA ASP A 228 8.47 -15.76 9.08
C ASP A 228 7.87 -14.78 8.07
N ALA A 229 8.11 -13.48 8.25
CA ALA A 229 7.56 -12.42 7.41
C ALA A 229 8.53 -11.89 6.33
N PHE A 230 9.82 -12.22 6.40
CA PHE A 230 10.84 -11.57 5.56
C PHE A 230 11.26 -12.37 4.32
N ASN A 231 10.57 -13.45 3.95
CA ASN A 231 11.00 -14.30 2.84
C ASN A 231 11.04 -13.58 1.49
N TYR A 232 10.09 -12.69 1.22
CA TYR A 232 10.11 -11.88 -0.01
C TYR A 232 11.28 -10.90 -0.01
N PHE A 233 11.59 -10.27 1.12
CA PHE A 233 12.77 -9.44 1.30
C PHE A 233 14.05 -10.24 1.07
N GLY A 234 14.16 -11.40 1.72
CA GLY A 234 15.30 -12.30 1.59
C GLY A 234 15.53 -12.76 0.15
N LYS A 235 14.45 -13.18 -0.54
CA LYS A 235 14.49 -13.60 -1.95
C LYS A 235 14.89 -12.45 -2.88
N ARG A 236 14.39 -11.22 -2.60
CA ARG A 236 14.67 -10.04 -3.43
C ARG A 236 16.13 -9.60 -3.32
N TYR A 237 16.69 -9.57 -2.11
CA TYR A 237 17.98 -8.95 -1.83
C TYR A 237 19.11 -9.95 -1.49
N GLY A 238 18.86 -11.25 -1.62
CA GLY A 238 19.87 -12.29 -1.38
C GLY A 238 20.23 -12.44 0.10
N ILE A 239 19.26 -12.26 1.01
CA ILE A 239 19.39 -12.54 2.45
C ILE A 239 18.67 -13.84 2.75
N GLN A 240 19.32 -14.73 3.50
CA GLN A 240 18.72 -15.95 4.02
C GLN A 240 17.87 -15.62 5.26
N VAL A 241 16.67 -16.18 5.34
CA VAL A 241 15.74 -15.89 6.43
C VAL A 241 15.55 -17.14 7.28
N ARG A 242 15.52 -16.98 8.59
CA ARG A 242 15.18 -18.00 9.57
C ARG A 242 14.33 -17.38 10.66
N SER A 243 13.22 -18.03 11.02
CA SER A 243 12.33 -17.57 12.08
C SER A 243 12.17 -18.62 13.17
N LEU A 244 11.76 -18.19 14.36
CA LEU A 244 11.37 -19.05 15.48
C LEU A 244 9.97 -19.65 15.24
N GLN A 245 9.03 -18.82 14.75
CA GLN A 245 7.66 -19.19 14.41
C GLN A 245 7.49 -19.30 12.89
N GLY A 246 6.41 -19.95 12.44
CA GLY A 246 6.02 -19.97 11.04
C GLY A 246 5.49 -18.62 10.52
N PHE A 247 4.87 -18.64 9.34
CA PHE A 247 4.33 -17.47 8.64
C PHE A 247 3.17 -16.76 9.37
N SER A 248 2.54 -17.38 10.34
CA SER A 248 1.47 -16.78 11.14
C SER A 248 1.90 -16.73 12.60
N THR A 249 1.70 -15.59 13.22
CA THR A 249 1.91 -15.37 14.66
C THR A 249 0.96 -16.20 15.53
N ALA A 250 -0.12 -16.75 14.93
CA ALA A 250 -1.00 -17.72 15.57
C ALA A 250 -0.38 -19.12 15.71
N ALA A 251 0.76 -19.40 15.04
CA ALA A 251 1.46 -20.66 15.16
C ALA A 251 2.21 -20.73 16.50
N ASP A 252 2.00 -21.82 17.24
CA ASP A 252 2.74 -22.09 18.46
C ASP A 252 4.18 -22.54 18.16
N PHE A 253 5.11 -22.21 19.05
CA PHE A 253 6.45 -22.76 19.08
C PHE A 253 6.75 -23.38 20.44
N GLY A 254 7.62 -24.38 20.47
CA GLY A 254 7.96 -25.13 21.68
C GLY A 254 9.42 -25.00 22.07
N VAL A 255 9.78 -25.62 23.18
CA VAL A 255 11.16 -25.69 23.70
C VAL A 255 12.12 -26.25 22.65
N LYS A 256 11.65 -27.19 21.82
CA LYS A 256 12.45 -27.76 20.74
C LYS A 256 12.84 -26.69 19.71
N ASP A 257 11.89 -25.85 19.29
CA ASP A 257 12.12 -24.83 18.28
C ASP A 257 13.11 -23.76 18.77
N VAL A 258 12.99 -23.36 20.05
CA VAL A 258 13.97 -22.48 20.71
C VAL A 258 15.37 -23.10 20.70
N ARG A 259 15.50 -24.39 21.05
CA ARG A 259 16.80 -25.06 21.06
C ARG A 259 17.39 -25.19 19.66
N ASP A 260 16.58 -25.59 18.68
CA ASP A 260 17.00 -25.74 17.28
C ASP A 260 17.49 -24.38 16.71
N LEU A 261 16.82 -23.27 17.10
CA LEU A 261 17.24 -21.92 16.69
C LEU A 261 18.54 -21.49 17.40
N VAL A 262 18.72 -21.79 18.68
CA VAL A 262 19.97 -21.56 19.43
C VAL A 262 21.14 -22.28 18.75
N ASP A 263 20.98 -23.57 18.44
CA ASP A 263 22.01 -24.38 17.79
C ASP A 263 22.35 -23.82 16.40
N PHE A 264 21.35 -23.40 15.65
CA PHE A 264 21.50 -22.79 14.34
C PHE A 264 22.25 -21.44 14.41
N VAL A 265 21.85 -20.54 15.33
CA VAL A 265 22.47 -19.22 15.52
C VAL A 265 23.98 -19.37 15.84
N ILE A 266 24.33 -20.30 16.73
CA ILE A 266 25.71 -20.58 17.09
C ILE A 266 26.48 -21.17 15.91
N ALA A 267 25.90 -22.17 15.23
CA ALA A 267 26.54 -22.84 14.09
C ALA A 267 26.82 -21.92 12.91
N GLN A 268 25.94 -20.92 12.68
CA GLN A 268 26.07 -19.93 11.59
C GLN A 268 26.79 -18.65 12.06
N ASN A 269 27.23 -18.57 13.33
CA ASN A 269 27.87 -17.39 13.92
C ASN A 269 27.04 -16.11 13.70
N ILE A 270 25.72 -16.16 13.97
CA ILE A 270 24.81 -15.05 13.74
C ILE A 270 24.97 -13.98 14.82
N ALA A 271 25.25 -12.74 14.41
CA ALA A 271 25.54 -11.65 15.33
C ALA A 271 24.29 -11.08 16.03
N ALA A 272 23.14 -11.09 15.36
CA ALA A 272 21.92 -10.48 15.86
C ALA A 272 20.64 -11.20 15.41
N VAL A 273 19.60 -11.16 16.28
CA VAL A 273 18.23 -11.57 15.98
C VAL A 273 17.27 -10.40 16.19
N PHE A 274 16.11 -10.42 15.57
CA PHE A 274 15.18 -9.28 15.55
C PHE A 274 13.79 -9.68 16.01
N VAL A 275 13.20 -8.83 16.86
CA VAL A 275 11.77 -8.90 17.24
C VAL A 275 10.98 -8.01 16.31
N GLU A 276 9.76 -8.40 15.97
CA GLU A 276 8.85 -7.58 15.19
C GLU A 276 7.91 -6.78 16.10
N ASN A 277 7.44 -5.64 15.58
CA ASN A 277 6.60 -4.69 16.30
C ASN A 277 5.22 -5.21 16.73
N ILE A 278 4.80 -6.36 16.21
CA ILE A 278 3.50 -6.99 16.49
C ILE A 278 3.59 -8.17 17.47
N VAL A 279 4.80 -8.61 17.85
CA VAL A 279 5.01 -9.77 18.73
C VAL A 279 5.80 -9.40 19.99
N SER A 280 5.70 -10.23 21.03
CA SER A 280 6.45 -10.05 22.28
C SER A 280 7.91 -10.48 22.13
N SER A 281 8.85 -9.74 22.73
CA SER A 281 10.28 -10.11 22.77
C SER A 281 10.58 -11.40 23.51
N ARG A 282 9.70 -11.85 24.41
CA ARG A 282 9.92 -12.99 25.33
C ARG A 282 10.39 -14.27 24.64
N SER A 283 9.94 -14.51 23.41
CA SER A 283 10.34 -15.68 22.63
C SER A 283 11.82 -15.63 22.24
N LEU A 284 12.30 -14.50 21.77
CA LEU A 284 13.73 -14.31 21.44
C LEU A 284 14.61 -14.10 22.67
N ASP A 285 14.07 -13.58 23.78
CA ASP A 285 14.79 -13.53 25.06
C ASP A 285 15.26 -14.94 25.49
N ALA A 286 14.41 -15.95 25.27
CA ALA A 286 14.77 -17.35 25.53
C ALA A 286 15.88 -17.87 24.60
N VAL A 287 15.91 -17.42 23.34
CA VAL A 287 16.97 -17.78 22.39
C VAL A 287 18.29 -17.11 22.79
N VAL A 288 18.27 -15.82 23.16
CA VAL A 288 19.44 -15.06 23.61
C VAL A 288 20.03 -15.71 24.87
N GLU A 289 19.19 -16.06 25.85
CA GLU A 289 19.67 -16.74 27.08
C GLU A 289 20.19 -18.16 26.78
N GLY A 290 19.56 -18.88 25.86
CA GLY A 290 20.04 -20.17 25.38
C GLY A 290 21.45 -20.09 24.76
N CYS A 291 21.70 -19.10 23.92
CA CYS A 291 23.01 -18.81 23.34
C CYS A 291 24.03 -18.47 24.44
N ARG A 292 23.65 -17.57 25.35
CA ARG A 292 24.53 -17.17 26.51
C ARG A 292 24.91 -18.34 27.38
N SER A 293 24.00 -19.28 27.67
CA SER A 293 24.29 -20.48 28.47
C SER A 293 25.32 -21.40 27.81
N LYS A 294 25.50 -21.29 26.47
CA LYS A 294 26.52 -22.00 25.70
C LYS A 294 27.77 -21.16 25.40
N GLY A 295 27.92 -20.01 26.07
CA GLY A 295 29.07 -19.11 25.90
C GLY A 295 29.04 -18.29 24.59
N PHE A 296 27.91 -18.17 23.91
CA PHE A 296 27.74 -17.39 22.66
C PHE A 296 27.04 -16.07 22.96
N ILE A 297 27.63 -14.96 22.52
CA ILE A 297 27.00 -13.62 22.63
C ILE A 297 26.14 -13.35 21.43
N LEU A 298 24.82 -13.35 21.65
CA LEU A 298 23.80 -13.01 20.63
C LEU A 298 23.17 -11.66 20.97
N ASN A 299 23.17 -10.72 20.02
CA ASN A 299 22.57 -9.41 20.22
C ASN A 299 21.07 -9.46 19.81
N LEU A 300 20.25 -8.70 20.54
CA LEU A 300 18.91 -8.38 20.13
C LEU A 300 18.98 -7.08 19.32
N GLY A 301 18.65 -7.15 18.04
CA GLY A 301 18.58 -5.98 17.16
C GLY A 301 17.40 -5.06 17.49
N SER A 302 17.31 -3.93 16.82
CA SER A 302 16.15 -3.05 16.92
C SER A 302 14.88 -3.77 16.44
N SER A 303 13.73 -3.39 16.99
CA SER A 303 12.44 -3.94 16.53
C SER A 303 12.21 -3.63 15.05
N LEU A 304 11.81 -4.63 14.27
CA LEU A 304 11.44 -4.49 12.88
C LEU A 304 9.93 -4.33 12.74
N TYR A 305 9.52 -3.57 11.75
CA TYR A 305 8.11 -3.45 11.38
C TYR A 305 7.77 -4.49 10.32
N THR A 306 6.74 -5.28 10.55
CA THR A 306 6.32 -6.35 9.62
C THR A 306 4.91 -6.13 9.07
N ASP A 307 3.90 -6.51 9.82
CA ASP A 307 2.50 -6.59 9.36
C ASP A 307 1.71 -5.32 9.70
N ALA A 308 2.33 -4.40 10.41
CA ALA A 308 1.75 -3.11 10.74
C ALA A 308 2.78 -1.99 10.72
N LEU A 309 2.33 -0.81 10.32
CA LEU A 309 3.10 0.43 10.39
C LEU A 309 3.27 0.91 11.83
N GLY A 310 4.20 1.81 12.04
CA GLY A 310 4.34 2.58 13.27
C GLY A 310 3.21 3.61 13.45
N PRO A 311 3.09 4.19 14.67
CA PRO A 311 2.14 5.27 14.92
C PRO A 311 2.36 6.48 14.01
N THR A 312 1.31 7.23 13.72
CA THR A 312 1.39 8.47 12.94
C THR A 312 2.43 9.43 13.53
N GLY A 313 3.31 9.95 12.69
CA GLY A 313 4.43 10.81 13.07
C GLY A 313 5.68 10.06 13.54
N ALA A 314 5.64 8.74 13.67
CA ALA A 314 6.83 7.92 13.92
C ALA A 314 7.68 7.76 12.66
N GLU A 315 8.92 7.24 12.85
CA GLU A 315 9.86 7.03 11.74
C GLU A 315 9.44 5.95 10.73
N ALA A 316 8.42 5.14 11.04
CA ALA A 316 7.87 4.06 10.18
C ALA A 316 6.36 4.17 10.01
N ASP A 317 5.81 5.39 9.96
CA ASP A 317 4.36 5.63 9.84
C ASP A 317 3.81 5.48 8.41
N THR A 318 4.67 5.25 7.42
CA THR A 318 4.31 4.91 6.03
C THR A 318 5.13 3.72 5.54
N TYR A 319 4.65 3.04 4.51
CA TYR A 319 5.35 1.90 3.91
C TYR A 319 6.79 2.25 3.49
N LEU A 320 6.98 3.35 2.77
CA LEU A 320 8.31 3.77 2.30
C LEU A 320 9.29 3.99 3.47
N LYS A 321 8.81 4.60 4.53
CA LYS A 321 9.62 4.82 5.75
C LYS A 321 9.89 3.51 6.49
N MET A 322 8.88 2.64 6.58
CA MET A 322 8.99 1.32 7.23
C MET A 322 10.11 0.49 6.61
N ILE A 323 10.14 0.35 5.29
CA ILE A 323 11.18 -0.43 4.60
C ILE A 323 12.57 0.20 4.81
N ARG A 324 12.69 1.54 4.79
CA ARG A 324 13.96 2.22 5.06
C ARG A 324 14.46 1.99 6.48
N VAL A 325 13.56 2.08 7.47
CA VAL A 325 13.89 1.83 8.89
C VAL A 325 14.36 0.38 9.08
N ASN A 326 13.58 -0.57 8.56
CA ASN A 326 13.94 -1.98 8.62
C ASN A 326 15.30 -2.24 7.97
N THR A 327 15.52 -1.74 6.76
CA THR A 327 16.80 -1.91 6.04
C THR A 327 17.97 -1.38 6.84
N ARG A 328 17.86 -0.15 7.39
CA ARG A 328 18.91 0.44 8.24
C ARG A 328 19.20 -0.44 9.46
N SER A 329 18.16 -0.88 10.16
CA SER A 329 18.28 -1.71 11.37
C SER A 329 18.94 -3.04 11.05
N ILE A 330 18.52 -3.71 9.97
CA ILE A 330 19.09 -4.99 9.54
C ILE A 330 20.56 -4.82 9.15
N VAL A 331 20.87 -3.89 8.25
CA VAL A 331 22.23 -3.67 7.77
C VAL A 331 23.17 -3.29 8.91
N HIS A 332 22.76 -2.37 9.79
CA HIS A 332 23.57 -1.95 10.93
C HIS A 332 23.91 -3.11 11.88
N ALA A 333 22.92 -3.93 12.21
CA ALA A 333 23.14 -5.05 13.14
C ALA A 333 23.96 -6.19 12.51
N LEU A 334 23.79 -6.45 11.21
CA LEU A 334 24.52 -7.50 10.50
C LEU A 334 25.96 -7.10 10.11
N GLN A 335 26.26 -5.80 10.05
CA GLN A 335 27.63 -5.30 9.87
C GLN A 335 28.47 -5.28 11.14
N SER A 336 27.81 -5.30 12.31
CA SER A 336 28.51 -5.30 13.59
C SER A 336 29.17 -6.65 13.80
N PRO A 337 30.52 -6.72 14.02
CA PRO A 337 31.15 -8.00 14.30
C PRO A 337 30.54 -8.59 15.58
N SER A 338 30.28 -9.90 15.56
CA SER A 338 30.08 -10.66 16.82
C SER A 338 31.26 -10.36 17.67
N ILE A 339 31.04 -9.82 18.89
CA ILE A 339 32.12 -9.52 19.82
C ILE A 339 32.71 -10.87 20.19
N GLU A 340 33.89 -11.20 19.62
CA GLU A 340 34.71 -12.33 20.09
C GLU A 340 35.06 -12.06 21.55
N SER A 341 34.64 -12.96 22.42
CA SER A 341 34.91 -12.94 23.87
C SER A 341 36.28 -13.48 24.16
#